data_2e2fd664164862c7c49e3a7acbd6a2cf
#
_entry.id   2e2fd664164862c7c49e3a7acbd6a2cf
#
_cell.length_a   1.000
_cell.length_b   1.000
_cell.length_c   1.000
_cell.angle_alpha   90.00
_cell.angle_beta   90.00
_cell.angle_gamma   90.00
#
_symmetry.space_group_name_H-M   'P 1'
#
loop_
_entity.id
_entity.type
_entity.pdbx_description
1 polymer ?
#
loop_
_entity_poly.entity_id
_entity_poly.type
_entity_poly.pdbx_seq_one_letter_code
_entity_poly.pdbx_strand_id
1 'polypeptide(L)'
;MPFHFSKVMKGQHSEFVAAAWLIKQNYLVYNKTQDNDPMDLVAIERVTGDVLKIDVKSVSFRKTWKPGTRICRVPSKYQKQLGVIILYVYPDGRCDFHGKD
;
A
#
# COMPACT_ATOMS: atom_id res chain seq x y z
N MET A 1 27.71 -0.77 13.20
CA MET A 1 27.43 0.04 12.01
C MET A 1 25.94 0.28 11.88
N PRO A 2 25.50 1.52 11.76
CA PRO A 2 24.09 1.75 11.58
C PRO A 2 23.60 1.16 10.25
N PHE A 3 22.49 0.48 10.30
CA PHE A 3 21.87 -0.10 9.12
C PHE A 3 21.00 0.95 8.43
N HIS A 4 21.33 1.26 7.18
CA HIS A 4 20.55 2.23 6.41
C HIS A 4 19.44 1.53 5.64
N PHE A 5 18.23 1.91 5.99
CA PHE A 5 17.03 1.38 5.36
C PHE A 5 16.74 2.21 4.11
N SER A 6 17.17 1.72 2.96
CA SER A 6 17.00 2.42 1.68
C SER A 6 15.52 2.58 1.32
N LYS A 7 15.22 3.47 0.37
CA LYS A 7 13.85 3.65 -0.12
C LYS A 7 13.27 2.36 -0.72
N VAL A 8 14.12 1.59 -1.43
CA VAL A 8 13.69 0.32 -2.01
C VAL A 8 13.33 -0.68 -0.92
N MET A 9 14.19 -0.82 0.09
CA MET A 9 13.93 -1.73 1.21
C MET A 9 12.71 -1.30 2.00
N LYS A 10 12.52 0.01 2.21
CA LYS A 10 11.33 0.54 2.89
C LYS A 10 10.06 0.21 2.12
N GLY A 11 10.09 0.34 0.80
CA GLY A 11 8.97 -0.01 -0.05
C GLY A 11 8.63 -1.49 0.03
N GLN A 12 9.66 -2.35 -0.06
CA GLN A 12 9.48 -3.80 0.07
C GLN A 12 8.92 -4.18 1.44
N HIS A 13 9.45 -3.57 2.50
CA HIS A 13 8.95 -3.81 3.87
C HIS A 13 7.47 -3.45 3.97
N SER A 14 7.07 -2.29 3.45
CA SER A 14 5.67 -1.87 3.47
C SER A 14 4.78 -2.84 2.68
N GLU A 15 5.25 -3.36 1.55
CA GLU A 15 4.50 -4.34 0.78
C GLU A 15 4.29 -5.64 1.56
N PHE A 16 5.29 -6.11 2.29
CA PHE A 16 5.14 -7.30 3.15
C PHE A 16 4.18 -7.04 4.30
N VAL A 17 4.25 -5.87 4.92
CA VAL A 17 3.32 -5.50 5.99
C VAL A 17 1.89 -5.45 5.46
N ALA A 18 1.69 -4.85 4.30
CA ALA A 18 0.38 -4.78 3.66
C ALA A 18 -0.16 -6.18 3.33
N ALA A 19 0.70 -7.05 2.80
CA ALA A 19 0.31 -8.43 2.49
C ALA A 19 -0.12 -9.18 3.74
N ALA A 20 0.66 -9.06 4.82
CA ALA A 20 0.33 -9.71 6.09
C ALA A 20 -1.00 -9.20 6.65
N TRP A 21 -1.22 -7.90 6.59
CA TRP A 21 -2.47 -7.29 7.03
C TRP A 21 -3.67 -7.80 6.22
N LEU A 22 -3.52 -7.86 4.89
CA LEU A 22 -4.58 -8.36 4.00
C LEU A 22 -4.91 -9.82 4.28
N ILE A 23 -3.89 -10.64 4.53
CA ILE A 23 -4.10 -12.05 4.89
C ILE A 23 -4.95 -12.15 6.15
N LYS A 24 -4.68 -11.31 7.16
CA LYS A 24 -5.49 -11.27 8.38
C LYS A 24 -6.93 -10.80 8.12
N GLN A 25 -7.14 -10.01 7.06
CA GLN A 25 -8.48 -9.57 6.66
C GLN A 25 -9.20 -10.56 5.74
N ASN A 26 -8.66 -11.78 5.64
CA ASN A 26 -9.25 -12.89 4.88
C ASN A 26 -9.14 -12.73 3.36
N TYR A 27 -8.02 -12.15 2.89
CA TYR A 27 -7.71 -12.08 1.47
C TYR A 27 -6.64 -13.09 1.07
N LEU A 28 -6.76 -13.59 -0.17
CA LEU A 28 -5.65 -14.22 -0.86
C LEU A 28 -4.81 -13.11 -1.48
N VAL A 29 -3.48 -13.16 -1.31
CA VAL A 29 -2.61 -12.07 -1.74
C VAL A 29 -1.58 -12.57 -2.72
N TYR A 30 -1.38 -11.82 -3.81
CA TYR A 30 -0.41 -12.10 -4.85
C TYR A 30 0.47 -10.90 -5.09
N ASN A 31 1.78 -11.12 -5.21
CA ASN A 31 2.74 -10.05 -5.48
C ASN A 31 2.93 -9.86 -6.96
N LYS A 32 3.36 -8.64 -7.35
CA LYS A 32 3.74 -8.37 -8.74
C LYS A 32 5.01 -9.15 -9.10
N THR A 33 5.18 -9.43 -10.38
CA THR A 33 6.39 -10.05 -10.92
C THR A 33 7.26 -9.08 -11.71
N GLN A 34 6.74 -7.90 -12.02
CA GLN A 34 7.44 -6.88 -12.82
C GLN A 34 7.63 -5.61 -12.01
N ASP A 35 8.81 -4.99 -12.13
CA ASP A 35 9.13 -3.78 -11.36
C ASP A 35 8.29 -2.56 -11.74
N ASN A 36 7.84 -2.50 -12.99
CA ASN A 36 7.09 -1.35 -13.52
C ASN A 36 5.57 -1.55 -13.50
N ASP A 37 5.10 -2.50 -12.70
CA ASP A 37 3.66 -2.70 -12.55
C ASP A 37 3.00 -1.48 -11.92
N PRO A 38 1.82 -1.09 -12.40
CA PRO A 38 1.06 0.01 -11.78
C PRO A 38 0.47 -0.38 -10.42
N MET A 39 0.54 -1.64 -10.04
CA MET A 39 0.07 -2.14 -8.75
C MET A 39 1.14 -3.01 -8.11
N ASP A 40 1.18 -3.02 -6.77
CA ASP A 40 2.14 -3.81 -6.01
C ASP A 40 1.60 -5.19 -5.64
N LEU A 41 0.31 -5.25 -5.32
CA LEU A 41 -0.35 -6.46 -4.85
C LEU A 41 -1.70 -6.61 -5.54
N VAL A 42 -2.12 -7.87 -5.67
CA VAL A 42 -3.50 -8.22 -6.00
C VAL A 42 -4.05 -9.02 -4.84
N ALA A 43 -5.21 -8.62 -4.32
CA ALA A 43 -5.86 -9.30 -3.21
C ALA A 43 -7.25 -9.77 -3.65
N ILE A 44 -7.57 -11.01 -3.30
CA ILE A 44 -8.87 -11.60 -3.63
C ILE A 44 -9.59 -11.93 -2.34
N GLU A 45 -10.77 -11.34 -2.14
CA GLU A 45 -11.58 -11.62 -0.96
C GLU A 45 -12.08 -13.06 -1.05
N ARG A 46 -11.84 -13.87 0.00
CA ARG A 46 -12.05 -15.32 -0.06
C ARG A 46 -13.51 -15.72 -0.19
N VAL A 47 -14.41 -14.93 0.39
CA VAL A 47 -15.84 -15.28 0.42
C VAL A 47 -16.53 -14.84 -0.86
N THR A 48 -16.30 -13.57 -1.28
CA THR A 48 -17.00 -12.98 -2.44
C THR A 48 -16.28 -13.20 -3.75
N GLY A 49 -14.95 -13.41 -3.71
CA GLY A 49 -14.13 -13.48 -4.90
C GLY A 49 -13.78 -12.10 -5.49
N ASP A 50 -14.15 -11.02 -4.80
CA ASP A 50 -13.83 -9.67 -5.26
C ASP A 50 -12.31 -9.47 -5.34
N VAL A 51 -11.87 -8.82 -6.42
CA VAL A 51 -10.45 -8.59 -6.70
C VAL A 51 -10.11 -7.14 -6.44
N LEU A 52 -9.09 -6.91 -5.61
CA LEU A 52 -8.54 -5.58 -5.35
C LEU A 52 -7.15 -5.49 -5.97
N LYS A 53 -6.93 -4.44 -6.74
CA LYS A 53 -5.62 -4.11 -7.32
C LYS A 53 -5.03 -2.99 -6.48
N ILE A 54 -3.89 -3.24 -5.83
CA ILE A 54 -3.44 -2.41 -4.72
C ILE A 54 -2.06 -1.82 -5.01
N ASP A 55 -1.94 -0.49 -4.83
CA ASP A 55 -0.68 0.22 -4.78
C ASP A 55 -0.40 0.56 -3.30
N VAL A 56 0.71 0.03 -2.77
CA VAL A 56 1.06 0.19 -1.36
C VAL A 56 1.90 1.45 -1.20
N LYS A 57 1.51 2.30 -0.26
CA LYS A 57 2.24 3.53 0.06
C LYS A 57 2.54 3.59 1.56
N SER A 58 3.81 3.81 1.91
CA SER A 58 4.16 4.14 3.29
C SER A 58 3.61 5.52 3.63
N VAL A 59 3.04 5.64 4.83
CA VAL A 59 2.50 6.92 5.28
C VAL A 59 3.62 7.90 5.57
N SER A 60 3.46 9.13 5.06
CA SER A 60 4.33 10.27 5.37
C SER A 60 3.49 11.36 6.00
N PHE A 61 4.12 12.14 6.89
CA PHE A 61 3.45 13.23 7.59
C PHE A 61 4.05 14.58 7.19
N ARG A 62 3.22 15.60 7.13
CA ARG A 62 3.67 16.96 6.81
C ARG A 62 4.55 17.49 7.94
N LYS A 63 5.62 18.18 7.54
CA LYS A 63 6.57 18.78 8.50
C LYS A 63 6.36 20.27 8.64
N THR A 64 5.87 20.95 7.62
CA THR A 64 5.76 22.41 7.59
C THR A 64 4.34 22.90 7.57
N TRP A 65 3.56 22.58 6.55
CA TRP A 65 2.16 23.00 6.43
C TRP A 65 1.27 21.96 7.13
N LYS A 66 0.49 22.39 8.12
CA LYS A 66 -0.33 21.52 8.96
C LYS A 66 0.48 20.32 9.47
N PRO A 67 1.53 20.57 10.32
CA PRO A 67 2.41 19.50 10.78
C PRO A 67 1.65 18.35 11.44
N GLY A 68 2.12 17.12 11.23
CA GLY A 68 1.54 15.93 11.82
C GLY A 68 0.36 15.35 11.05
N THR A 69 -0.11 16.02 9.99
CA THR A 69 -1.17 15.45 9.15
C THR A 69 -0.57 14.55 8.07
N ARG A 70 -1.34 13.52 7.73
CA ARG A 70 -0.91 12.56 6.70
C ARG A 70 -0.87 13.22 5.33
N ILE A 71 0.21 12.96 4.57
CA ILE A 71 0.28 13.34 3.18
C ILE A 71 -0.54 12.34 2.37
N CYS A 72 -1.63 12.80 1.77
CA CYS A 72 -2.48 11.93 0.96
C CYS A 72 -1.85 11.71 -0.41
N ARG A 73 -1.94 10.48 -0.89
CA ARG A 73 -1.50 10.10 -2.23
C ARG A 73 -2.72 9.89 -3.11
N VAL A 74 -2.55 10.10 -4.40
CA VAL A 74 -3.64 9.96 -5.37
C VAL A 74 -3.16 8.98 -6.44
N PRO A 75 -4.00 8.02 -6.86
CA PRO A 75 -3.64 7.15 -7.98
C PRO A 75 -3.38 7.95 -9.24
N SER A 76 -2.42 7.51 -10.06
CA SER A 76 -2.18 8.11 -11.37
C SER A 76 -3.39 7.89 -12.27
N LYS A 77 -3.43 8.62 -13.38
CA LYS A 77 -4.51 8.46 -14.37
C LYS A 77 -4.58 7.00 -14.86
N TYR A 78 -3.41 6.41 -15.15
CA TYR A 78 -3.34 5.02 -15.60
C TYR A 78 -3.83 4.05 -14.53
N GLN A 79 -3.42 4.25 -13.28
CA GLN A 79 -3.89 3.44 -12.15
C GLN A 79 -5.41 3.55 -12.00
N LYS A 80 -5.98 4.74 -12.14
CA LYS A 80 -7.43 4.92 -12.08
C LYS A 80 -8.14 4.16 -13.19
N GLN A 81 -7.58 4.14 -14.39
CA GLN A 81 -8.13 3.39 -15.51
C GLN A 81 -8.16 1.90 -15.24
N LEU A 82 -7.17 1.39 -14.53
CA LEU A 82 -7.08 -0.04 -14.18
C LEU A 82 -7.85 -0.39 -12.92
N GLY A 83 -8.38 0.60 -12.21
CA GLY A 83 -9.08 0.37 -10.95
C GLY A 83 -8.16 0.10 -9.77
N VAL A 84 -6.93 0.60 -9.82
CA VAL A 84 -5.96 0.43 -8.73
C VAL A 84 -6.32 1.36 -7.58
N ILE A 85 -6.30 0.83 -6.36
CA ILE A 85 -6.55 1.58 -5.12
C ILE A 85 -5.27 1.66 -4.29
N ILE A 86 -5.19 2.66 -3.42
CA ILE A 86 -4.03 2.86 -2.56
C ILE A 86 -4.32 2.27 -1.18
N LEU A 87 -3.36 1.49 -0.66
CA LEU A 87 -3.35 1.00 0.71
C LEU A 87 -2.18 1.65 1.44
N TYR A 88 -2.49 2.42 2.48
CA TYR A 88 -1.48 3.08 3.30
C TYR A 88 -0.97 2.14 4.37
N VAL A 89 0.35 2.15 4.59
CA VAL A 89 1.00 1.41 5.67
C VAL A 89 1.61 2.42 6.64
N TYR A 90 1.17 2.38 7.89
CA TYR A 90 1.67 3.24 8.96
C TYR A 90 2.91 2.64 9.60
N PRO A 91 3.73 3.48 10.26
CA PRO A 91 4.96 2.98 10.91
C PRO A 91 4.72 1.90 11.95
N ASP A 92 3.54 1.87 12.57
CA ASP A 92 3.18 0.86 13.58
C ASP A 92 2.64 -0.44 12.96
N GLY A 93 2.61 -0.54 11.64
CA GLY A 93 2.10 -1.71 10.93
C GLY A 93 0.62 -1.68 10.62
N ARG A 94 -0.10 -0.65 11.07
CA ARG A 94 -1.50 -0.46 10.74
C ARG A 94 -1.65 -0.13 9.27
N CYS A 95 -2.73 -0.59 8.63
CA CYS A 95 -3.01 -0.31 7.23
C CYS A 95 -4.40 0.31 7.08
N ASP A 96 -4.56 1.11 6.01
CA ASP A 96 -5.80 1.85 5.77
C ASP A 96 -5.94 2.13 4.26
N PHE A 97 -7.13 1.88 3.72
CA PHE A 97 -7.39 2.17 2.31
C PHE A 97 -7.64 3.66 2.09
N HIS A 98 -7.12 4.18 0.97
CA HIS A 98 -7.37 5.57 0.57
C HIS A 98 -8.87 5.76 0.30
N GLY A 99 -9.41 6.88 0.80
CA GLY A 99 -10.80 7.23 0.57
C GLY A 99 -11.80 6.54 1.49
N LYS A 100 -11.33 5.70 2.41
CA LYS A 100 -12.19 5.12 3.46
C LYS A 100 -12.03 5.88 4.76
N ASP A 101 -13.08 6.34 5.29
CA ASP A 101 -13.14 7.04 6.57
C ASP A 101 -13.58 6.13 7.69
#